data_e4a8254f1d51f08783c91b51a774c831
#
_entry.id   e4a8254f1d51f08783c91b51a774c831
#
_cell.length_a   1.000
_cell.length_b   1.000
_cell.length_c   1.000
_cell.angle_alpha   90.00
_cell.angle_beta   90.00
_cell.angle_gamma   90.00
#
_symmetry.space_group_name_H-M   'P 1'
#
loop_
_entity.id
_entity.type
_entity.pdbx_description
1 polymer ?
#
loop_
_entity_poly.entity_id
_entity_poly.type
_entity_poly.pdbx_seq_one_letter_code
_entity_poly.pdbx_strand_id
1 'polypeptide(L)'
;QGLCTGSENYWCVNSKAPEEDIQATLDFLNWVVTSDEGRNSLAKEMGFTTPFDTFTEEYVADNPLLDAANAYIDAGKTSVAWCFTTMPSENWKNGVGSALLEYAQGTGEWDGVVSAFVDGWATEYAATAAE
;
A
#
# COMPACT_ATOMS: atom_id res chain seq x y z
N GLN A 1 17.97 -5.41 -6.13
CA GLN A 1 16.90 -4.75 -5.36
C GLN A 1 15.58 -5.40 -5.70
N GLY A 2 14.70 -5.52 -4.73
CA GLY A 2 13.37 -6.08 -4.85
C GLY A 2 12.29 -5.01 -5.04
N LEU A 3 11.06 -5.39 -4.76
CA LEU A 3 9.91 -4.52 -4.80
C LEU A 3 9.83 -3.65 -3.54
N CYS A 4 9.23 -2.49 -3.68
CA CYS A 4 8.83 -1.68 -2.54
C CYS A 4 7.60 -2.33 -1.91
N THR A 5 7.73 -2.81 -0.68
CA THR A 5 6.67 -3.53 0.04
C THR A 5 6.52 -2.99 1.44
N GLY A 6 5.32 -3.04 1.96
CA GLY A 6 5.00 -2.61 3.32
C GLY A 6 3.50 -2.72 3.59
N SER A 7 3.12 -2.59 4.85
CA SER A 7 1.71 -2.54 5.24
C SER A 7 1.16 -1.14 4.99
N GLU A 8 0.05 -1.05 4.25
CA GLU A 8 -0.59 0.22 3.92
C GLU A 8 -1.96 0.36 4.60
N ASN A 9 -2.64 -0.76 4.83
CA ASN A 9 -3.96 -0.79 5.42
C ASN A 9 -3.89 -1.39 6.81
N TYR A 10 -4.47 -0.70 7.78
CA TYR A 10 -4.49 -1.11 9.17
C TYR A 10 -5.91 -1.12 9.71
N TRP A 11 -6.23 -2.14 10.48
CA TRP A 11 -7.43 -2.15 11.29
C TRP A 11 -7.12 -1.61 12.68
N CYS A 12 -7.94 -0.67 13.12
CA CYS A 12 -7.78 -0.06 14.43
C CYS A 12 -9.04 -0.33 15.27
N VAL A 13 -8.82 -0.79 16.49
CA VAL A 13 -9.91 -0.98 17.47
C VAL A 13 -9.96 0.26 18.36
N ASN A 14 -11.14 0.87 18.51
CA ASN A 14 -11.31 2.01 19.38
C ASN A 14 -11.22 1.57 20.85
N SER A 15 -10.08 1.83 21.49
CA SER A 15 -9.84 1.45 22.89
C SER A 15 -10.71 2.18 23.93
N LYS A 16 -11.49 3.17 23.49
CA LYS A 16 -12.44 3.92 24.36
C LYS A 16 -13.89 3.48 24.19
N ALA A 17 -14.16 2.50 23.31
CA ALA A 17 -15.49 1.91 23.17
C ALA A 17 -15.85 1.05 24.39
N PRO A 18 -17.13 0.75 24.62
CA PRO A 18 -17.52 -0.26 25.61
C PRO A 18 -16.82 -1.59 25.38
N GLU A 19 -16.51 -2.32 26.45
CA GLU A 19 -15.78 -3.58 26.38
C GLU A 19 -16.48 -4.62 25.48
N GLU A 20 -17.81 -4.67 25.49
CA GLU A 20 -18.60 -5.54 24.61
C GLU A 20 -18.43 -5.21 23.14
N ASP A 21 -18.30 -3.94 22.77
CA ASP A 21 -18.08 -3.49 21.39
C ASP A 21 -16.65 -3.81 20.93
N ILE A 22 -15.68 -3.64 21.83
CA ILE A 22 -14.28 -4.02 21.58
C ILE A 22 -14.21 -5.52 21.32
N GLN A 23 -14.84 -6.34 22.18
CA GLN A 23 -14.83 -7.80 22.03
C GLN A 23 -15.53 -8.23 20.73
N ALA A 24 -16.69 -7.67 20.42
CA ALA A 24 -17.40 -7.94 19.16
C ALA A 24 -16.54 -7.57 17.93
N THR A 25 -15.80 -6.46 18.00
CA THR A 25 -14.88 -6.05 16.94
C THR A 25 -13.74 -7.05 16.77
N LEU A 26 -13.12 -7.49 17.88
CA LEU A 26 -12.04 -8.48 17.85
C LEU A 26 -12.54 -9.84 17.33
N ASP A 27 -13.72 -10.27 17.74
CA ASP A 27 -14.34 -11.51 17.25
C ASP A 27 -14.62 -11.45 15.75
N PHE A 28 -15.11 -10.31 15.26
CA PHE A 28 -15.28 -10.08 13.82
C PHE A 28 -13.95 -10.12 13.06
N LEU A 29 -12.92 -9.42 13.53
CA LEU A 29 -11.60 -9.43 12.89
C LEU A 29 -11.00 -10.84 12.89
N ASN A 30 -11.15 -11.58 14.00
CA ASN A 30 -10.72 -12.97 14.07
C ASN A 30 -11.48 -13.84 13.06
N TRP A 31 -12.81 -13.67 12.97
CA TRP A 31 -13.61 -14.38 11.97
C TRP A 31 -13.15 -14.07 10.54
N VAL A 32 -12.89 -12.81 10.21
CA VAL A 32 -12.42 -12.40 8.86
C VAL A 32 -11.14 -13.12 8.47
N VAL A 33 -10.20 -13.30 9.41
CA VAL A 33 -8.89 -13.91 9.07
C VAL A 33 -8.83 -15.41 9.28
N THR A 34 -9.87 -16.04 9.85
CA THR A 34 -9.86 -17.49 10.15
C THR A 34 -10.97 -18.27 9.46
N SER A 35 -12.11 -17.65 9.10
CA SER A 35 -13.18 -18.33 8.38
C SER A 35 -12.90 -18.44 6.89
N ASP A 36 -13.50 -19.43 6.23
CA ASP A 36 -13.37 -19.60 4.78
C ASP A 36 -13.98 -18.43 4.03
N GLU A 37 -15.13 -17.92 4.49
CA GLU A 37 -15.81 -16.76 3.90
C GLU A 37 -14.94 -15.50 3.98
N GLY A 38 -14.42 -15.21 5.18
CA GLY A 38 -13.58 -14.02 5.39
C GLY A 38 -12.29 -14.06 4.57
N ARG A 39 -11.60 -15.20 4.55
CA ARG A 39 -10.38 -15.38 3.76
C ARG A 39 -10.63 -15.30 2.26
N ASN A 40 -11.70 -15.93 1.75
CA ASN A 40 -12.07 -15.82 0.34
C ASN A 40 -12.41 -14.38 -0.04
N SER A 41 -13.19 -13.68 0.79
CA SER A 41 -13.54 -12.28 0.51
C SER A 41 -12.31 -11.40 0.48
N LEU A 42 -11.41 -11.48 1.46
CA LEU A 42 -10.19 -10.66 1.46
C LEU A 42 -9.24 -11.00 0.30
N ALA A 43 -8.92 -12.27 0.09
CA ALA A 43 -7.89 -12.65 -0.86
C ALA A 43 -8.41 -12.72 -2.30
N LYS A 44 -9.55 -13.40 -2.55
CA LYS A 44 -10.01 -13.67 -3.92
C LYS A 44 -10.93 -12.58 -4.47
N GLU A 45 -11.87 -12.08 -3.66
CA GLU A 45 -12.83 -11.07 -4.12
C GLU A 45 -12.23 -9.66 -4.12
N MET A 46 -11.51 -9.31 -3.05
CA MET A 46 -10.90 -7.99 -2.88
C MET A 46 -9.45 -7.91 -3.35
N GLY A 47 -8.78 -9.05 -3.57
CA GLY A 47 -7.42 -9.11 -4.09
C GLY A 47 -6.33 -8.66 -3.10
N PHE A 48 -6.60 -8.69 -1.80
CA PHE A 48 -5.61 -8.33 -0.81
C PHE A 48 -4.55 -9.42 -0.61
N THR A 49 -3.31 -8.99 -0.51
CA THR A 49 -2.24 -9.79 0.08
C THR A 49 -2.20 -9.53 1.57
N THR A 50 -2.40 -10.56 2.37
CA THR A 50 -2.50 -10.43 3.82
C THR A 50 -1.26 -10.97 4.52
N PRO A 51 -0.87 -10.43 5.68
CA PRO A 51 0.29 -10.88 6.44
C PRO A 51 -0.01 -12.05 7.39
N PHE A 52 -1.21 -12.62 7.33
CA PHE A 52 -1.66 -13.66 8.26
C PHE A 52 -1.33 -15.05 7.73
N ASP A 53 -0.81 -15.92 8.57
CA ASP A 53 -0.45 -17.31 8.28
C ASP A 53 -1.65 -18.23 8.00
N THR A 54 -2.85 -17.76 8.31
CA THR A 54 -4.11 -18.43 7.98
C THR A 54 -4.46 -18.39 6.49
N PHE A 55 -3.80 -17.51 5.72
CA PHE A 55 -3.98 -17.41 4.27
C PHE A 55 -2.96 -18.31 3.55
N THR A 56 -3.33 -19.57 3.43
CA THR A 56 -2.57 -20.59 2.69
C THR A 56 -2.72 -20.41 1.18
N GLU A 57 -2.02 -21.22 0.38
CA GLU A 57 -2.08 -21.19 -1.10
C GLU A 57 -3.52 -21.24 -1.66
N GLU A 58 -4.46 -21.84 -0.92
CA GLU A 58 -5.86 -21.91 -1.30
C GLU A 58 -6.55 -20.52 -1.34
N TYR A 59 -6.05 -19.58 -0.54
CA TYR A 59 -6.61 -18.22 -0.39
C TYR A 59 -5.77 -17.13 -1.07
N VAL A 60 -4.92 -17.49 -2.02
CA VAL A 60 -4.16 -16.52 -2.81
C VAL A 60 -5.01 -16.05 -4.00
N ALA A 61 -4.99 -14.74 -4.26
CA ALA A 61 -5.63 -14.19 -5.45
C ALA A 61 -4.91 -14.67 -6.73
N ASP A 62 -5.69 -15.01 -7.75
CA ASP A 62 -5.14 -15.24 -9.10
C ASP A 62 -4.79 -13.89 -9.73
N ASN A 63 -3.57 -13.43 -9.48
CA ASN A 63 -3.11 -12.12 -9.91
C ASN A 63 -1.65 -12.20 -10.39
N PRO A 64 -1.39 -12.01 -11.69
CA PRO A 64 -0.04 -12.08 -12.27
C PRO A 64 0.97 -11.11 -11.63
N LEU A 65 0.51 -10.00 -11.04
CA LEU A 65 1.39 -9.08 -10.32
C LEU A 65 1.85 -9.66 -8.99
N LEU A 66 0.98 -10.41 -8.31
CA LEU A 66 1.35 -11.13 -7.08
C LEU A 66 2.32 -12.26 -7.38
N ASP A 67 2.12 -13.00 -8.47
CA ASP A 67 3.05 -14.06 -8.91
C ASP A 67 4.44 -13.47 -9.19
N ALA A 68 4.50 -12.34 -9.90
CA ALA A 68 5.75 -11.63 -10.13
C ALA A 68 6.40 -11.14 -8.83
N ALA A 69 5.60 -10.65 -7.87
CA ALA A 69 6.09 -10.21 -6.56
C ALA A 69 6.66 -11.39 -5.75
N ASN A 70 5.96 -12.52 -5.73
CA ASN A 70 6.43 -13.74 -5.08
C ASN A 70 7.72 -14.25 -5.70
N ALA A 71 7.85 -14.21 -7.02
CA ALA A 71 9.09 -14.58 -7.71
C ALA A 71 10.29 -13.71 -7.30
N TYR A 72 10.08 -12.43 -6.98
CA TYR A 72 11.13 -11.56 -6.42
C TYR A 72 11.54 -12.00 -5.00
N ILE A 73 10.57 -12.40 -4.18
CA ILE A 73 10.81 -12.88 -2.82
C ILE A 73 11.58 -14.21 -2.87
N ASP A 74 11.14 -15.15 -3.69
CA ASP A 74 11.77 -16.47 -3.88
C ASP A 74 13.19 -16.37 -4.43
N ALA A 75 13.44 -15.36 -5.27
CA ALA A 75 14.78 -15.05 -5.77
C ALA A 75 15.69 -14.37 -4.73
N GLY A 76 15.24 -14.22 -3.48
CA GLY A 76 16.00 -13.60 -2.38
C GLY A 76 16.29 -12.11 -2.59
N LYS A 77 15.47 -11.40 -3.37
CA LYS A 77 15.62 -9.95 -3.56
C LYS A 77 15.27 -9.20 -2.28
N THR A 78 16.13 -8.27 -1.89
CA THR A 78 15.89 -7.43 -0.71
C THR A 78 14.74 -6.47 -0.97
N SER A 79 13.72 -6.50 -0.12
CA SER A 79 12.62 -5.54 -0.16
C SER A 79 13.10 -4.12 0.07
N VAL A 80 12.43 -3.17 -0.57
CA VAL A 80 12.62 -1.73 -0.38
C VAL A 80 11.47 -1.22 0.48
N ALA A 81 11.79 -0.54 1.57
CA ALA A 81 10.75 0.03 2.43
C ALA A 81 10.13 1.30 1.84
N TRP A 82 8.85 1.49 2.08
CA TRP A 82 8.18 2.75 1.80
C TRP A 82 8.72 3.86 2.69
N CYS A 83 8.95 5.03 2.12
CA CYS A 83 9.46 6.20 2.82
C CYS A 83 8.43 7.34 2.88
N PHE A 84 7.17 7.02 3.14
CA PHE A 84 6.07 8.00 3.15
C PHE A 84 6.31 9.19 4.10
N THR A 85 6.96 8.93 5.24
CA THR A 85 7.27 9.97 6.23
C THR A 85 8.29 11.01 5.75
N THR A 86 8.97 10.74 4.65
CA THR A 86 9.93 11.67 4.05
C THR A 86 9.32 12.52 2.94
N MET A 87 8.10 12.20 2.50
CA MET A 87 7.41 12.99 1.46
C MET A 87 7.03 14.36 2.01
N PRO A 88 7.27 15.44 1.24
CA PRO A 88 7.04 16.80 1.74
C PRO A 88 5.54 17.12 1.88
N SER A 89 4.70 16.60 0.99
CA SER A 89 3.25 16.83 1.03
C SER A 89 2.48 15.87 0.13
N GLU A 90 1.16 15.78 0.34
CA GLU A 90 0.24 15.10 -0.58
C GLU A 90 0.16 15.81 -1.94
N ASN A 91 0.30 17.14 -1.97
CA ASN A 91 0.33 17.91 -3.21
C ASN A 91 1.49 17.48 -4.12
N TRP A 92 2.68 17.33 -3.55
CA TRP A 92 3.84 16.83 -4.28
C TRP A 92 3.57 15.43 -4.85
N LYS A 93 3.07 14.50 -4.03
CA LYS A 93 2.76 13.14 -4.46
C LYS A 93 1.78 13.12 -5.63
N ASN A 94 0.70 13.90 -5.52
CA ASN A 94 -0.32 13.99 -6.56
C ASN A 94 0.24 14.65 -7.85
N GLY A 95 1.07 15.67 -7.72
CA GLY A 95 1.73 16.33 -8.85
C GLY A 95 2.64 15.38 -9.63
N VAL A 96 3.44 14.59 -8.92
CA VAL A 96 4.30 13.53 -9.54
C VAL A 96 3.42 12.47 -10.22
N GLY A 97 2.34 12.03 -9.57
CA GLY A 97 1.41 11.06 -10.14
C GLY A 97 0.77 11.56 -11.43
N SER A 98 0.35 12.82 -11.47
CA SER A 98 -0.22 13.46 -12.67
C SER A 98 0.80 13.54 -13.81
N ALA A 99 2.03 13.97 -13.54
CA ALA A 99 3.09 14.05 -14.55
C ALA A 99 3.45 12.66 -15.11
N LEU A 100 3.49 11.63 -14.26
CA LEU A 100 3.70 10.24 -14.70
C LEU A 100 2.55 9.74 -15.59
N LEU A 101 1.32 10.08 -15.25
CA LEU A 101 0.15 9.72 -16.04
C LEU A 101 0.18 10.38 -17.42
N GLU A 102 0.46 11.68 -17.49
CA GLU A 102 0.60 12.41 -18.73
C GLU A 102 1.70 11.81 -19.62
N TYR A 103 2.85 11.49 -19.03
CA TYR A 103 3.94 10.82 -19.75
C TYR A 103 3.50 9.45 -20.29
N ALA A 104 2.84 8.64 -19.48
CA ALA A 104 2.36 7.30 -19.86
C ALA A 104 1.30 7.36 -20.97
N GLN A 105 0.50 8.42 -21.02
CA GLN A 105 -0.50 8.68 -22.06
C GLN A 105 0.09 9.30 -23.33
N GLY A 106 1.36 9.67 -23.34
CA GLY A 106 2.02 10.35 -24.47
C GLY A 106 1.61 11.82 -24.64
N THR A 107 1.05 12.44 -23.60
CA THR A 107 0.63 13.85 -23.58
C THR A 107 1.60 14.76 -22.83
N GLY A 108 2.58 14.17 -22.11
CA GLY A 108 3.64 14.85 -21.38
C GLY A 108 5.02 14.29 -21.67
N GLU A 109 6.05 15.05 -21.33
CA GLU A 109 7.45 14.69 -21.52
C GLU A 109 8.08 14.19 -20.20
N TRP A 110 9.12 13.34 -20.31
CA TRP A 110 9.84 12.83 -19.14
C TRP A 110 10.45 13.93 -18.27
N ASP A 111 10.91 15.02 -18.88
CA ASP A 111 11.43 16.18 -18.15
C ASP A 111 10.39 16.82 -17.24
N GLY A 112 9.11 16.76 -17.60
CA GLY A 112 8.01 17.17 -16.74
C GLY A 112 7.89 16.30 -15.49
N VAL A 113 8.10 15.00 -15.62
CA VAL A 113 8.11 14.06 -14.48
C VAL A 113 9.29 14.37 -13.55
N VAL A 114 10.47 14.59 -14.13
CA VAL A 114 11.68 14.93 -13.35
C VAL A 114 11.49 16.25 -12.59
N SER A 115 10.95 17.28 -13.24
CA SER A 115 10.68 18.57 -12.59
C SER A 115 9.62 18.44 -11.49
N ALA A 116 8.52 17.73 -11.74
CA ALA A 116 7.51 17.47 -10.72
C ALA A 116 8.09 16.75 -9.49
N PHE A 117 9.02 15.81 -9.72
CA PHE A 117 9.65 15.07 -8.64
C PHE A 117 10.68 15.92 -7.89
N VAL A 118 11.63 16.53 -8.57
CA VAL A 118 12.80 17.21 -7.95
C VAL A 118 12.46 18.63 -7.50
N ASP A 119 11.97 19.47 -8.43
CA ASP A 119 11.67 20.87 -8.13
C ASP A 119 10.41 20.98 -7.27
N GLY A 120 9.42 20.12 -7.53
CA GLY A 120 8.22 19.99 -6.72
C GLY A 120 8.53 19.62 -5.28
N TRP A 121 9.45 18.65 -5.05
CA TRP A 121 9.89 18.29 -3.70
C TRP A 121 10.49 19.49 -2.98
N ALA A 122 11.44 20.17 -3.62
CA ALA A 122 12.12 21.32 -3.01
C ALA A 122 11.14 22.44 -2.64
N THR A 123 10.16 22.70 -3.50
CA THR A 123 9.13 23.73 -3.30
C THR A 123 8.22 23.38 -2.11
N GLU A 124 7.67 22.20 -2.09
CA GLU A 124 6.74 21.77 -1.02
C GLU A 124 7.46 21.58 0.32
N TYR A 125 8.70 21.08 0.29
CA TYR A 125 9.51 20.96 1.51
C TYR A 125 9.81 22.32 2.13
N ALA A 126 10.13 23.33 1.31
CA ALA A 126 10.36 24.69 1.79
C ALA A 126 9.08 25.32 2.39
N ALA A 127 7.91 25.02 1.82
CA ALA A 127 6.63 25.50 2.33
C ALA A 127 6.29 24.87 3.70
N THR A 128 6.46 23.55 3.86
CA THR A 128 6.18 22.85 5.12
C THR A 128 7.19 23.17 6.24
N ALA A 129 8.43 23.53 5.89
CA ALA A 129 9.44 23.93 6.88
C ALA A 129 9.25 25.35 7.41
N ALA A 130 8.36 26.16 6.81
CA ALA A 130 8.06 27.52 7.19
C ALA A 130 6.86 27.65 8.17
N GLU A 131 6.14 26.54 8.43
CA GLU A 131 5.07 26.42 9.43
C GLU A 131 5.64 25.95 10.78
#